data_a85eb025b6f4af68968286fa354d8147
#
_entry.id   a85eb025b6f4af68968286fa354d8147
#
_cell.length_a   1.000
_cell.length_b   1.000
_cell.length_c   1.000
_cell.angle_alpha   90.00
_cell.angle_beta   90.00
_cell.angle_gamma   90.00
#
_symmetry.space_group_name_H-M   'P 1'
#
loop_
_entity.id
_entity.type
_entity.pdbx_description
1 polymer ?
#
loop_
_entity_poly.entity_id
_entity_poly.type
_entity_poly.pdbx_seq_one_letter_code
_entity_poly.pdbx_strand_id
1 'polypeptide(L)'
;GKRINLEVFHVLADGTGALMFLKTNVYRYIIYRYPELFGDCPPVLDDDASFSQKSDDSFRKYYDKSVKKRSVKMIKAFRLKSERLENNKLLAIEGFASVKSVIAAAHKYETSLTVFLTALYIKALSMEMPLQSRNRPIVINIPVNLRRYFPSETAKNFFGMISVQYNFTERSGEMEDIIAVVNEEFKKQLTKDNLAIRMN
;
A
#
# COMPACT_ATOMS: atom_id res chain seq x y z
N GLY A 1 -13.37 26.10 7.21
CA GLY A 1 -12.63 24.85 7.37
C GLY A 1 -11.27 24.95 6.70
N LYS A 2 -10.30 24.21 7.21
CA LYS A 2 -8.91 24.24 6.72
C LYS A 2 -8.48 22.89 6.13
N ARG A 3 -9.41 21.96 5.91
CA ARG A 3 -9.13 20.62 5.42
C ARG A 3 -10.07 20.29 4.26
N ILE A 4 -9.52 19.70 3.21
CA ILE A 4 -10.27 19.09 2.12
C ILE A 4 -10.11 17.58 2.26
N ASN A 5 -11.22 16.87 2.42
CA ASN A 5 -11.24 15.41 2.44
C ASN A 5 -11.83 14.89 1.13
N LEU A 6 -11.21 13.86 0.58
CA LEU A 6 -11.73 13.12 -0.56
C LEU A 6 -11.97 11.69 -0.12
N GLU A 7 -13.19 11.22 -0.23
CA GLU A 7 -13.56 9.83 -0.04
C GLU A 7 -13.88 9.20 -1.39
N VAL A 8 -13.21 8.11 -1.70
CA VAL A 8 -13.39 7.39 -2.97
C VAL A 8 -13.73 5.95 -2.68
N PHE A 9 -14.83 5.47 -3.25
CA PHE A 9 -15.17 4.05 -3.17
C PHE A 9 -14.13 3.22 -3.95
N HIS A 10 -13.47 2.30 -3.28
CA HIS A 10 -12.30 1.58 -3.81
C HIS A 10 -12.59 0.73 -5.07
N VAL A 11 -13.86 0.53 -5.42
CA VAL A 11 -14.27 -0.08 -6.70
C VAL A 11 -13.91 0.81 -7.88
N LEU A 12 -13.92 2.14 -7.71
CA LEU A 12 -13.68 3.10 -8.78
C LEU A 12 -12.19 3.26 -9.11
N ALA A 13 -11.35 3.36 -8.09
CA ALA A 13 -9.93 3.64 -8.26
C ALA A 13 -9.11 3.12 -7.09
N ASP A 14 -7.83 2.85 -7.33
CA ASP A 14 -6.84 2.65 -6.28
C ASP A 14 -6.31 3.99 -5.73
N GLY A 15 -5.41 3.92 -4.73
CA GLY A 15 -4.84 5.11 -4.12
C GLY A 15 -4.11 6.03 -5.12
N THR A 16 -3.55 5.50 -6.20
CA THR A 16 -2.90 6.30 -7.24
C THR A 16 -3.93 7.09 -8.04
N GLY A 17 -4.98 6.44 -8.52
CA GLY A 17 -6.06 7.10 -9.26
C GLY A 17 -6.79 8.14 -8.40
N ALA A 18 -7.11 7.81 -7.15
CA ALA A 18 -7.73 8.75 -6.21
C ALA A 18 -6.83 9.97 -5.91
N LEU A 19 -5.51 9.77 -5.78
CA LEU A 19 -4.56 10.86 -5.56
C LEU A 19 -4.43 11.77 -6.79
N MET A 20 -4.46 11.21 -8.01
CA MET A 20 -4.46 12.01 -9.24
C MET A 20 -5.70 12.91 -9.28
N PHE A 21 -6.87 12.35 -9.01
CA PHE A 21 -8.12 13.11 -8.94
C PHE A 21 -8.08 14.21 -7.88
N LEU A 22 -7.59 13.91 -6.67
CA LEU A 22 -7.44 14.91 -5.60
C LEU A 22 -6.50 16.04 -6.01
N LYS A 23 -5.35 15.71 -6.61
CA LYS A 23 -4.38 16.72 -7.08
C LYS A 23 -5.01 17.66 -8.10
N THR A 24 -5.75 17.14 -9.08
CA THR A 24 -6.45 17.92 -10.07
C THR A 24 -7.48 18.85 -9.44
N ASN A 25 -8.28 18.35 -8.49
CA ASN A 25 -9.25 19.18 -7.78
C ASN A 25 -8.59 20.29 -6.96
N VAL A 26 -7.53 19.98 -6.22
CA VAL A 26 -6.79 20.97 -5.42
C VAL A 26 -6.16 22.01 -6.33
N TYR A 27 -5.57 21.60 -7.44
CA TYR A 27 -4.98 22.52 -8.42
C TYR A 27 -6.02 23.47 -9.01
N ARG A 28 -7.17 22.95 -9.45
CA ARG A 28 -8.27 23.77 -9.95
C ARG A 28 -8.80 24.74 -8.88
N TYR A 29 -8.92 24.28 -7.64
CA TYR A 29 -9.29 25.12 -6.51
C TYR A 29 -8.30 26.27 -6.31
N ILE A 30 -6.99 26.00 -6.38
CA ILE A 30 -5.94 27.01 -6.17
C ILE A 30 -5.99 28.05 -7.29
N ILE A 31 -6.09 27.64 -8.56
CA ILE A 31 -6.23 28.56 -9.69
C ILE A 31 -7.46 29.45 -9.54
N TYR A 32 -8.58 28.85 -9.19
CA TYR A 32 -9.84 29.60 -9.03
C TYR A 32 -9.79 30.57 -7.84
N ARG A 33 -9.17 30.17 -6.74
CA ARG A 33 -9.17 30.95 -5.48
C ARG A 33 -8.07 32.01 -5.43
N TYR A 34 -6.98 31.78 -6.12
CA TYR A 34 -5.78 32.61 -6.10
C TYR A 34 -5.21 32.82 -7.52
N PRO A 35 -6.00 33.41 -8.44
CA PRO A 35 -5.56 33.58 -9.84
C PRO A 35 -4.31 34.45 -9.94
N GLU A 36 -4.10 35.37 -9.01
CA GLU A 36 -2.95 36.25 -8.93
C GLU A 36 -1.60 35.52 -8.78
N LEU A 37 -1.60 34.28 -8.33
CA LEU A 37 -0.37 33.48 -8.18
C LEU A 37 0.13 32.90 -9.50
N PHE A 38 -0.71 32.89 -10.55
CA PHE A 38 -0.42 32.17 -11.80
C PHE A 38 -0.23 33.10 -13.01
N GLY A 39 -0.47 34.41 -12.84
CA GLY A 39 -0.42 35.36 -13.97
C GLY A 39 -1.43 35.00 -15.07
N ASP A 40 -1.17 35.49 -16.31
CA ASP A 40 -2.08 35.30 -17.44
C ASP A 40 -2.10 33.89 -18.04
N CYS A 41 -1.17 33.03 -17.63
CA CYS A 41 -1.05 31.66 -18.16
C CYS A 41 -0.80 30.65 -17.06
N PRO A 42 -1.85 30.13 -16.37
CA PRO A 42 -1.69 29.09 -15.40
C PRO A 42 -1.10 27.84 -16.05
N PRO A 43 -0.24 27.07 -15.33
CA PRO A 43 0.27 25.81 -15.85
C PRO A 43 -0.87 24.89 -16.28
N VAL A 44 -0.77 24.33 -17.49
CA VAL A 44 -1.77 23.35 -17.96
C VAL A 44 -1.53 22.05 -17.26
N LEU A 45 -2.47 21.61 -16.41
CA LEU A 45 -2.56 20.22 -16.00
C LEU A 45 -3.27 19.44 -17.11
N ASP A 46 -2.69 18.30 -17.46
CA ASP A 46 -3.40 17.29 -18.25
C ASP A 46 -4.46 16.64 -17.34
N ASP A 47 -5.61 17.31 -17.28
CA ASP A 47 -6.75 16.91 -16.45
C ASP A 47 -7.88 16.27 -17.26
N ASP A 48 -7.76 16.26 -18.57
CA ASP A 48 -8.67 15.51 -19.46
C ASP A 48 -8.04 14.15 -19.79
N ALA A 49 -8.32 13.18 -18.92
CA ALA A 49 -7.87 11.83 -19.13
C ALA A 49 -8.26 11.33 -20.53
N SER A 50 -7.29 10.87 -21.31
CA SER A 50 -7.51 10.29 -22.63
C SER A 50 -8.50 9.12 -22.57
N PHE A 51 -9.12 8.79 -23.69
CA PHE A 51 -10.02 7.63 -23.76
C PHE A 51 -9.30 6.34 -23.32
N SER A 52 -8.02 6.18 -23.65
CA SER A 52 -7.21 5.05 -23.19
C SER A 52 -7.05 5.02 -21.67
N GLN A 53 -6.79 6.15 -21.02
CA GLN A 53 -6.70 6.22 -19.56
C GLN A 53 -8.01 5.86 -18.85
N LYS A 54 -9.14 6.25 -19.45
CA LYS A 54 -10.49 5.94 -18.94
C LYS A 54 -10.89 4.47 -19.18
N SER A 55 -10.53 3.90 -20.32
CA SER A 55 -10.99 2.58 -20.78
C SER A 55 -9.98 1.45 -20.53
N ASP A 56 -8.68 1.74 -20.34
CA ASP A 56 -7.63 0.74 -20.23
C ASP A 56 -7.89 -0.23 -19.09
N ASP A 57 -7.94 -1.52 -19.44
CA ASP A 57 -7.96 -2.64 -18.49
C ASP A 57 -6.57 -3.25 -18.43
N SER A 58 -5.75 -2.70 -17.56
CA SER A 58 -4.36 -3.11 -17.43
C SER A 58 -4.19 -4.53 -16.92
N PHE A 59 -5.13 -5.07 -16.14
CA PHE A 59 -5.09 -6.48 -15.77
C PHE A 59 -5.26 -7.36 -17.00
N ARG A 60 -6.24 -7.07 -17.85
CA ARG A 60 -6.46 -7.81 -19.09
C ARG A 60 -5.29 -7.71 -20.06
N LYS A 61 -4.65 -6.53 -20.14
CA LYS A 61 -3.48 -6.28 -20.99
C LYS A 61 -2.29 -7.16 -20.62
N TYR A 62 -2.08 -7.41 -19.33
CA TYR A 62 -0.94 -8.17 -18.82
C TYR A 62 -1.29 -9.59 -18.36
N TYR A 63 -2.55 -10.01 -18.53
CA TYR A 63 -2.99 -11.38 -18.26
C TYR A 63 -2.40 -12.35 -19.29
N ASP A 64 -1.71 -13.37 -18.81
CA ASP A 64 -1.11 -14.41 -19.67
C ASP A 64 -1.60 -15.80 -19.24
N LYS A 65 -2.41 -16.44 -20.10
CA LYS A 65 -2.96 -17.77 -19.85
C LYS A 65 -1.89 -18.87 -19.72
N SER A 66 -0.68 -18.64 -20.24
CA SER A 66 0.43 -19.61 -20.17
C SER A 66 1.06 -19.66 -18.78
N VAL A 67 0.90 -18.60 -17.99
CA VAL A 67 1.43 -18.51 -16.62
C VAL A 67 0.60 -19.37 -15.69
N LYS A 68 1.19 -20.43 -15.16
CA LYS A 68 0.51 -21.32 -14.21
C LYS A 68 0.27 -20.62 -12.89
N LYS A 69 -0.97 -20.66 -12.42
CA LYS A 69 -1.33 -20.20 -11.05
C LYS A 69 -0.51 -20.98 -10.03
N ARG A 70 0.13 -20.26 -9.14
CA ARG A 70 0.81 -20.87 -8.00
C ARG A 70 -0.21 -21.12 -6.90
N SER A 71 -0.43 -22.40 -6.56
CA SER A 71 -1.20 -22.73 -5.37
C SER A 71 -0.50 -22.18 -4.14
N VAL A 72 -1.11 -21.22 -3.46
CA VAL A 72 -0.60 -20.69 -2.21
C VAL A 72 -1.24 -21.49 -1.09
N LYS A 73 -0.42 -22.25 -0.34
CA LYS A 73 -0.90 -22.94 0.86
C LYS A 73 -1.43 -21.90 1.85
N MET A 74 -2.70 -22.00 2.19
CA MET A 74 -3.29 -21.11 3.20
C MET A 74 -2.70 -21.42 4.58
N ILE A 75 -2.08 -20.40 5.17
CA ILE A 75 -1.49 -20.49 6.51
C ILE A 75 -2.48 -19.92 7.51
N LYS A 76 -2.67 -20.60 8.63
CA LYS A 76 -3.52 -20.12 9.72
C LYS A 76 -2.75 -19.04 10.51
N ALA A 77 -2.88 -17.79 10.09
CA ALA A 77 -2.23 -16.65 10.70
C ALA A 77 -2.84 -16.29 12.07
N PHE A 78 -2.05 -15.61 12.90
CA PHE A 78 -2.56 -14.93 14.08
C PHE A 78 -3.57 -13.86 13.64
N ARG A 79 -4.66 -13.73 14.40
CA ARG A 79 -5.66 -12.70 14.20
C ARG A 79 -5.85 -11.94 15.49
N LEU A 80 -5.62 -10.65 15.44
CA LEU A 80 -5.97 -9.75 16.53
C LEU A 80 -7.48 -9.81 16.76
N LYS A 81 -7.87 -10.03 18.01
CA LYS A 81 -9.27 -10.00 18.42
C LYS A 81 -9.51 -8.70 19.17
N SER A 82 -10.55 -8.01 18.81
CA SER A 82 -11.03 -6.83 19.55
C SER A 82 -12.53 -6.90 19.71
N GLU A 83 -13.04 -6.17 20.68
CA GLU A 83 -14.48 -5.94 20.81
C GLU A 83 -14.95 -5.05 19.66
N ARG A 84 -16.13 -5.34 19.16
CA ARG A 84 -16.76 -4.50 18.14
C ARG A 84 -17.45 -3.32 18.82
N LEU A 85 -17.30 -2.15 18.22
CA LEU A 85 -18.06 -0.99 18.65
C LEU A 85 -19.56 -1.21 18.40
N GLU A 86 -20.39 -0.66 19.28
CA GLU A 86 -21.83 -0.71 19.13
C GLU A 86 -22.28 -0.12 17.78
N ASN A 87 -23.32 -0.67 17.20
CA ASN A 87 -23.92 -0.22 15.95
C ASN A 87 -22.95 -0.22 14.74
N ASN A 88 -21.95 -1.09 14.72
CA ASN A 88 -20.94 -1.17 13.64
C ASN A 88 -20.22 0.17 13.37
N LYS A 89 -20.11 1.02 14.38
CA LYS A 89 -19.37 2.29 14.25
C LYS A 89 -17.90 2.01 13.90
N LEU A 90 -17.36 2.85 13.03
CA LEU A 90 -15.93 2.86 12.72
C LEU A 90 -15.26 3.93 13.61
N LEU A 91 -14.13 3.56 14.18
CA LEU A 91 -13.22 4.49 14.87
C LEU A 91 -11.95 4.62 14.05
N ALA A 92 -11.60 5.84 13.68
CA ALA A 92 -10.33 6.16 13.06
C ALA A 92 -9.37 6.72 14.10
N ILE A 93 -8.16 6.18 14.16
CA ILE A 93 -7.07 6.72 14.99
C ILE A 93 -6.06 7.32 14.02
N GLU A 94 -5.80 8.63 14.16
CA GLU A 94 -4.82 9.35 13.35
C GLU A 94 -3.56 9.59 14.18
N GLY A 95 -2.40 9.21 13.61
CA GLY A 95 -1.09 9.49 14.18
C GLY A 95 -0.26 10.35 13.23
N PHE A 96 0.47 11.31 13.76
CA PHE A 96 1.34 12.19 13.00
C PHE A 96 2.78 12.01 13.45
N ALA A 97 3.67 11.76 12.48
CA ALA A 97 5.09 11.65 12.72
C ALA A 97 5.88 12.46 11.69
N SER A 98 7.05 12.95 12.07
CA SER A 98 7.96 13.60 11.14
C SER A 98 8.50 12.60 10.14
N VAL A 99 8.24 12.83 8.84
CA VAL A 99 8.78 12.00 7.75
C VAL A 99 10.29 11.88 7.84
N LYS A 100 10.99 13.01 8.11
CA LYS A 100 12.45 13.04 8.26
C LYS A 100 12.92 12.10 9.39
N SER A 101 12.24 12.13 10.53
CA SER A 101 12.60 11.30 11.68
C SER A 101 12.36 9.81 11.42
N VAL A 102 11.25 9.47 10.77
CA VAL A 102 10.93 8.06 10.46
C VAL A 102 11.89 7.50 9.40
N ILE A 103 12.24 8.28 8.38
CA ILE A 103 13.24 7.89 7.38
C ILE A 103 14.61 7.72 8.04
N ALA A 104 15.02 8.65 8.91
CA ALA A 104 16.28 8.52 9.64
C ALA A 104 16.32 7.27 10.53
N ALA A 105 15.20 6.91 11.14
CA ALA A 105 15.08 5.66 11.90
C ALA A 105 15.23 4.42 11.00
N ALA A 106 14.59 4.41 9.82
CA ALA A 106 14.73 3.32 8.86
C ALA A 106 16.19 3.17 8.37
N HIS A 107 16.87 4.28 8.12
CA HIS A 107 18.28 4.29 7.68
C HIS A 107 19.23 3.73 8.74
N LYS A 108 18.95 3.87 10.05
CA LYS A 108 19.76 3.24 11.10
C LYS A 108 19.77 1.71 11.00
N TYR A 109 18.74 1.13 10.40
CA TYR A 109 18.61 -0.30 10.12
C TYR A 109 18.96 -0.64 8.66
N GLU A 110 19.57 0.29 7.92
CA GLU A 110 19.97 0.11 6.51
C GLU A 110 18.82 -0.42 5.62
N THR A 111 17.59 0.04 5.88
CA THR A 111 16.41 -0.46 5.20
C THR A 111 15.51 0.64 4.65
N SER A 112 14.56 0.26 3.79
CA SER A 112 13.56 1.18 3.25
C SER A 112 12.48 1.51 4.27
N LEU A 113 11.84 2.68 4.09
CA LEU A 113 10.72 3.11 4.93
C LEU A 113 9.60 2.06 5.00
N THR A 114 9.25 1.44 3.87
CA THR A 114 8.17 0.46 3.83
C THR A 114 8.51 -0.80 4.60
N VAL A 115 9.74 -1.30 4.46
CA VAL A 115 10.22 -2.46 5.22
C VAL A 115 10.25 -2.15 6.71
N PHE A 116 10.77 -0.98 7.09
CA PHE A 116 10.84 -0.55 8.48
C PHE A 116 9.44 -0.46 9.12
N LEU A 117 8.48 0.19 8.45
CA LEU A 117 7.11 0.29 8.95
C LEU A 117 6.41 -1.07 9.02
N THR A 118 6.67 -1.97 8.06
CA THR A 118 6.15 -3.34 8.10
C THR A 118 6.69 -4.10 9.30
N ALA A 119 8.00 -3.97 9.57
CA ALA A 119 8.64 -4.61 10.72
C ALA A 119 8.12 -4.04 12.06
N LEU A 120 7.95 -2.72 12.17
CA LEU A 120 7.32 -2.08 13.32
C LEU A 120 5.90 -2.62 13.57
N TYR A 121 5.12 -2.79 12.50
CA TYR A 121 3.77 -3.31 12.61
C TYR A 121 3.75 -4.78 13.08
N ILE A 122 4.66 -5.61 12.56
CA ILE A 122 4.85 -7.00 13.05
C ILE A 122 5.23 -6.99 14.55
N LYS A 123 6.17 -6.13 14.96
CA LYS A 123 6.60 -6.00 16.36
C LYS A 123 5.44 -5.55 17.25
N ALA A 124 4.69 -4.55 16.85
CA ALA A 124 3.51 -4.07 17.59
C ALA A 124 2.45 -5.17 17.76
N LEU A 125 2.12 -5.90 16.68
CA LEU A 125 1.19 -7.03 16.75
C LEU A 125 1.68 -8.14 17.67
N SER A 126 3.00 -8.35 17.74
CA SER A 126 3.57 -9.36 18.63
C SER A 126 3.43 -9.03 20.12
N MET A 127 3.35 -7.77 20.47
CA MET A 127 3.11 -7.31 21.85
C MET A 127 1.68 -7.63 22.32
N GLU A 128 0.73 -7.66 21.39
CA GLU A 128 -0.66 -8.03 21.65
C GLU A 128 -0.92 -9.53 21.48
N MET A 129 0.11 -10.31 21.09
CA MET A 129 -0.04 -11.73 20.83
C MET A 129 0.09 -12.57 22.12
N PRO A 130 -0.98 -13.27 22.54
CA PRO A 130 -0.90 -14.19 23.68
C PRO A 130 0.15 -15.30 23.43
N LEU A 131 0.84 -15.75 24.48
CA LEU A 131 1.86 -16.80 24.40
C LEU A 131 1.34 -18.08 23.70
N GLN A 132 0.10 -18.45 23.94
CA GLN A 132 -0.56 -19.62 23.35
C GLN A 132 -0.76 -19.50 21.82
N SER A 133 -0.68 -18.28 21.29
CA SER A 133 -0.86 -17.99 19.85
C SER A 133 0.47 -17.85 19.10
N ARG A 134 1.60 -17.92 19.77
CA ARG A 134 2.94 -17.75 19.16
C ARG A 134 3.33 -18.83 18.15
N ASN A 135 2.61 -19.94 18.14
CA ASN A 135 2.74 -20.99 17.12
C ASN A 135 2.09 -20.62 15.78
N ARG A 136 1.43 -19.45 15.68
CA ARG A 136 0.86 -18.92 14.44
C ARG A 136 1.70 -17.75 13.96
N PRO A 137 2.03 -17.70 12.66
CA PRO A 137 2.75 -16.56 12.13
C PRO A 137 1.88 -15.31 12.12
N ILE A 138 2.50 -14.15 12.26
CA ILE A 138 1.92 -12.88 11.86
C ILE A 138 2.08 -12.76 10.34
N VAL A 139 1.00 -12.46 9.64
CA VAL A 139 0.99 -12.28 8.18
C VAL A 139 0.49 -10.88 7.86
N ILE A 140 1.32 -10.10 7.17
CA ILE A 140 1.00 -8.75 6.71
C ILE A 140 0.85 -8.77 5.20
N ASN A 141 -0.29 -8.31 4.70
CA ASN A 141 -0.54 -8.11 3.29
C ASN A 141 -0.25 -6.66 2.91
N ILE A 142 0.58 -6.47 1.91
CA ILE A 142 1.06 -5.16 1.49
C ILE A 142 0.65 -4.93 0.04
N PRO A 143 -0.14 -3.88 -0.25
CA PRO A 143 -0.50 -3.53 -1.61
C PRO A 143 0.70 -2.97 -2.37
N VAL A 144 0.83 -3.35 -3.63
CA VAL A 144 1.93 -2.96 -4.52
C VAL A 144 1.35 -2.30 -5.76
N ASN A 145 1.78 -1.07 -6.04
CA ASN A 145 1.42 -0.39 -7.28
C ASN A 145 2.09 -1.07 -8.47
N LEU A 146 1.30 -1.78 -9.26
CA LEU A 146 1.80 -2.55 -10.42
C LEU A 146 2.29 -1.67 -11.56
N ARG A 147 1.92 -0.39 -11.61
CA ARG A 147 2.39 0.57 -12.65
C ARG A 147 3.90 0.74 -12.63
N ARG A 148 4.56 0.45 -11.52
CA ARG A 148 6.04 0.46 -11.40
C ARG A 148 6.71 -0.68 -12.15
N TYR A 149 5.99 -1.76 -12.41
CA TYR A 149 6.50 -2.99 -13.03
C TYR A 149 5.91 -3.23 -14.42
N PHE A 150 4.70 -2.75 -14.63
CA PHE A 150 3.91 -2.93 -15.85
C PHE A 150 3.40 -1.56 -16.29
N PRO A 151 3.96 -0.97 -17.37
CA PRO A 151 3.56 0.34 -17.85
C PRO A 151 2.06 0.45 -18.09
N SER A 152 1.42 1.38 -17.38
CA SER A 152 -0.02 1.61 -17.45
C SER A 152 -0.34 3.04 -17.04
N GLU A 153 -1.25 3.65 -17.78
CA GLU A 153 -1.77 5.00 -17.52
C GLU A 153 -3.17 4.96 -16.87
N THR A 154 -3.72 3.78 -16.64
CA THR A 154 -5.08 3.64 -16.12
C THR A 154 -5.26 4.34 -14.77
N ALA A 155 -6.36 5.05 -14.59
CA ALA A 155 -6.80 5.58 -13.30
C ALA A 155 -7.57 4.55 -12.45
N LYS A 156 -7.95 3.40 -13.06
CA LYS A 156 -8.64 2.30 -12.38
C LYS A 156 -7.71 1.55 -11.43
N ASN A 157 -8.26 0.60 -10.71
CA ASN A 157 -7.49 -0.30 -9.85
C ASN A 157 -6.42 -1.05 -10.67
N PHE A 158 -5.15 -0.87 -10.32
CA PHE A 158 -4.05 -1.64 -10.88
C PHE A 158 -2.97 -1.86 -9.82
N PHE A 159 -3.27 -2.69 -8.84
CA PHE A 159 -2.36 -3.05 -7.76
C PHE A 159 -2.36 -4.57 -7.54
N GLY A 160 -1.25 -5.06 -7.01
CA GLY A 160 -1.11 -6.44 -6.53
C GLY A 160 -0.95 -6.46 -5.02
N MET A 161 -0.83 -7.65 -4.47
CA MET A 161 -0.58 -7.86 -3.04
C MET A 161 0.63 -8.76 -2.87
N ILE A 162 1.53 -8.39 -1.96
CA ILE A 162 2.53 -9.31 -1.43
C ILE A 162 2.18 -9.64 0.02
N SER A 163 2.61 -10.81 0.47
CA SER A 163 2.36 -11.26 1.84
C SER A 163 3.67 -11.57 2.52
N VAL A 164 3.95 -10.88 3.60
CA VAL A 164 5.10 -11.14 4.46
C VAL A 164 4.62 -11.90 5.69
N GLN A 165 5.30 -12.95 6.03
CA GLN A 165 5.01 -13.72 7.25
C GLN A 165 6.22 -13.77 8.17
N TYR A 166 5.95 -13.68 9.47
CA TYR A 166 6.97 -13.81 10.51
C TYR A 166 6.52 -14.81 11.57
N ASN A 167 7.37 -15.79 11.85
CA ASN A 167 7.09 -16.86 12.80
C ASN A 167 7.95 -16.73 14.07
N PHE A 168 7.33 -16.41 15.19
CA PHE A 168 8.03 -16.20 16.47
C PHE A 168 8.54 -17.47 17.13
N THR A 169 8.15 -18.65 16.67
CA THR A 169 8.69 -19.93 17.19
C THR A 169 10.05 -20.29 16.59
N GLU A 170 10.38 -19.70 15.44
CA GLU A 170 11.59 -19.99 14.68
C GLU A 170 12.58 -18.82 14.68
N ARG A 171 12.19 -17.67 15.25
CA ARG A 171 12.88 -16.40 15.14
C ARG A 171 12.95 -15.67 16.47
N SER A 172 13.93 -14.78 16.61
CA SER A 172 14.20 -14.06 17.86
C SER A 172 13.11 -13.08 18.29
N GLY A 173 12.39 -12.51 17.31
CA GLY A 173 11.45 -11.42 17.54
C GLY A 173 12.11 -10.05 17.76
N GLU A 174 13.44 -9.97 17.62
CA GLU A 174 14.15 -8.70 17.67
C GLU A 174 13.96 -7.91 16.37
N MET A 175 14.09 -6.58 16.45
CA MET A 175 13.74 -5.70 15.32
C MET A 175 14.61 -5.98 14.10
N GLU A 176 15.88 -6.26 14.29
CA GLU A 176 16.84 -6.59 13.24
C GLU A 176 16.47 -7.87 12.50
N ASP A 177 16.05 -8.91 13.22
CA ASP A 177 15.64 -10.17 12.63
C ASP A 177 14.32 -10.02 11.87
N ILE A 178 13.37 -9.27 12.40
CA ILE A 178 12.11 -8.97 11.70
C ILE A 178 12.40 -8.21 10.40
N ILE A 179 13.26 -7.19 10.44
CA ILE A 179 13.64 -6.41 9.26
C ILE A 179 14.33 -7.29 8.22
N ALA A 180 15.23 -8.18 8.63
CA ALA A 180 15.91 -9.11 7.72
C ALA A 180 14.90 -10.00 6.98
N VAL A 181 13.94 -10.58 7.68
CA VAL A 181 12.89 -11.41 7.07
C VAL A 181 12.02 -10.60 6.12
N VAL A 182 11.59 -9.39 6.53
CA VAL A 182 10.78 -8.52 5.68
C VAL A 182 11.55 -8.13 4.41
N ASN A 183 12.81 -7.76 4.51
CA ASN A 183 13.67 -7.43 3.36
C ASN A 183 13.79 -8.60 2.39
N GLU A 184 14.04 -9.80 2.90
CA GLU A 184 14.15 -11.02 2.08
C GLU A 184 12.85 -11.29 1.30
N GLU A 185 11.71 -11.25 1.99
CA GLU A 185 10.40 -11.45 1.37
C GLU A 185 10.07 -10.37 0.34
N PHE A 186 10.43 -9.11 0.58
CA PHE A 186 10.28 -8.03 -0.40
C PHE A 186 11.12 -8.28 -1.65
N LYS A 187 12.41 -8.60 -1.49
CA LYS A 187 13.29 -8.91 -2.63
C LYS A 187 12.77 -10.07 -3.45
N LYS A 188 12.28 -11.12 -2.80
CA LYS A 188 11.75 -12.32 -3.43
C LYS A 188 10.43 -12.06 -4.17
N GLN A 189 9.52 -11.29 -3.59
CA GLN A 189 8.16 -11.14 -4.11
C GLN A 189 7.99 -9.94 -5.06
N LEU A 190 8.80 -8.88 -4.93
CA LEU A 190 8.73 -7.67 -5.75
C LEU A 190 9.55 -7.81 -7.05
N THR A 191 9.43 -8.92 -7.73
CA THR A 191 9.96 -9.12 -9.07
C THR A 191 8.83 -9.10 -10.10
N LYS A 192 9.13 -8.66 -11.32
CA LYS A 192 8.14 -8.60 -12.40
C LYS A 192 7.46 -9.96 -12.62
N ASP A 193 8.25 -11.03 -12.61
CA ASP A 193 7.75 -12.40 -12.84
C ASP A 193 6.82 -12.88 -11.72
N ASN A 194 7.21 -12.66 -10.45
CA ASN A 194 6.35 -13.04 -9.33
C ASN A 194 5.06 -12.21 -9.26
N LEU A 195 5.11 -10.95 -9.64
CA LEU A 195 3.92 -10.10 -9.72
C LEU A 195 3.03 -10.49 -10.90
N ALA A 196 3.61 -10.90 -12.06
CA ALA A 196 2.86 -11.43 -13.18
C ALA A 196 2.11 -12.72 -12.80
N ILE A 197 2.78 -13.65 -12.12
CA ILE A 197 2.14 -14.89 -11.62
C ILE A 197 0.94 -14.60 -10.71
N ARG A 198 0.99 -13.53 -9.93
CA ARG A 198 -0.08 -13.16 -9.00
C ARG A 198 -1.25 -12.44 -9.67
N MET A 199 -1.04 -11.87 -10.86
CA MET A 199 -2.12 -11.26 -11.67
C MET A 199 -2.98 -12.30 -12.38
N ASN A 200 -2.46 -13.52 -12.57
CA ASN A 200 -3.14 -14.64 -13.20
C ASN A 200 -3.79 -15.59 -12.18
#